data_03cc47a93d3621bbee220d36710ba0c1
#
_entry.id   03cc47a93d3621bbee220d36710ba0c1
#
_cell.length_a   1.000
_cell.length_b   1.000
_cell.length_c   1.000
_cell.angle_alpha   90.00
_cell.angle_beta   90.00
_cell.angle_gamma   90.00
#
_symmetry.space_group_name_H-M   'P 1'
#
loop_
_entity.id
_entity.type
_entity.pdbx_description
1 polymer ?
#
loop_
_entity_poly.entity_id
_entity_poly.type
_entity_poly.pdbx_seq_one_letter_code
_entity_poly.pdbx_strand_id
1 'polypeptide(L)'
;MSTVRKAVIPAAGLGTRFLPASKSIPKEMLPIVDRPTIEYVVEEAVRAGIRDILVVNGRGKGPIEDHFDREPELEAVLEHKGKHDLLKQVQALADLADIHFVRQHEPLGLGHAVSVARQHVGNESFAVLLGDDVMVDDAALLRSMIEIHDREQASVVALLEVEPDEISAYGCAEVEPIDGDVFRLRSVVEKPKPEDAPSNLAVIGRYVLRPGIFDALDRIEPGAGGELQLTDAIGVLLREEMVVGRRFTHGRYDAGMKVDFLRANLELALDRPDLAADVEAMIVEVVRRRGLA
;
A
#
# COMPACT_ATOMS: atom_id res chain seq x y z
N MET A 1 -15.21 -14.01 -13.70
CA MET A 1 -15.16 -13.43 -12.34
C MET A 1 -13.71 -13.48 -11.92
N SER A 2 -13.17 -12.39 -11.32
CA SER A 2 -11.79 -12.37 -10.82
C SER A 2 -11.55 -13.52 -9.84
N THR A 3 -10.34 -14.13 -9.92
CA THR A 3 -9.91 -15.16 -8.97
C THR A 3 -9.42 -14.56 -7.66
N VAL A 4 -9.05 -13.26 -7.64
CA VAL A 4 -8.54 -12.53 -6.48
C VAL A 4 -9.71 -11.85 -5.76
N ARG A 5 -10.06 -12.33 -4.57
CA ARG A 5 -11.18 -11.83 -3.76
C ARG A 5 -10.76 -11.29 -2.42
N LYS A 6 -9.52 -11.56 -2.01
CA LYS A 6 -8.96 -11.19 -0.71
C LYS A 6 -7.83 -10.21 -0.87
N ALA A 7 -7.74 -9.27 0.06
CA ALA A 7 -6.59 -8.39 0.19
C ALA A 7 -6.00 -8.47 1.61
N VAL A 8 -4.68 -8.35 1.68
CA VAL A 8 -3.93 -8.25 2.93
C VAL A 8 -3.25 -6.88 2.97
N ILE A 9 -3.51 -6.12 4.03
CA ILE A 9 -2.92 -4.79 4.23
C ILE A 9 -1.99 -4.85 5.44
N PRO A 10 -0.67 -4.95 5.25
CA PRO A 10 0.31 -4.84 6.34
C PRO A 10 0.32 -3.42 6.92
N ALA A 11 -0.01 -3.28 8.21
CA ALA A 11 -0.06 -2.02 8.94
C ALA A 11 0.62 -2.09 10.33
N ALA A 12 1.47 -3.10 10.56
CA ALA A 12 2.12 -3.32 11.86
C ALA A 12 3.42 -2.51 12.08
N GLY A 13 3.92 -1.83 11.04
CA GLY A 13 5.17 -1.08 11.09
C GLY A 13 5.18 0.05 12.13
N LEU A 14 6.35 0.32 12.74
CA LEU A 14 6.52 1.29 13.81
C LEU A 14 6.47 2.76 13.36
N GLY A 15 6.59 3.03 12.05
CA GLY A 15 6.50 4.39 11.51
C GLY A 15 7.61 5.34 11.99
N THR A 16 8.82 4.85 12.24
CA THR A 16 9.92 5.61 12.86
C THR A 16 10.31 6.89 12.11
N ARG A 17 10.08 6.94 10.80
CA ARG A 17 10.35 8.13 9.96
C ARG A 17 9.48 9.33 10.35
N PHE A 18 8.30 9.10 10.95
CA PHE A 18 7.36 10.14 11.39
C PHE A 18 7.39 10.43 12.89
N LEU A 19 8.39 9.94 13.61
CA LEU A 19 8.59 10.35 15.01
C LEU A 19 8.83 11.85 15.09
N PRO A 20 8.24 12.55 16.11
CA PRO A 20 7.53 12.00 17.25
C PRO A 20 6.03 11.70 17.03
N ALA A 21 5.40 12.12 15.91
CA ALA A 21 3.96 11.98 15.68
C ALA A 21 3.51 10.49 15.74
N SER A 22 4.26 9.59 15.10
CA SER A 22 3.96 8.16 15.06
C SER A 22 4.15 7.41 16.40
N LYS A 23 4.57 8.11 17.47
CA LYS A 23 4.59 7.57 18.82
C LYS A 23 3.18 7.23 19.33
N SER A 24 2.21 8.05 18.98
CA SER A 24 0.82 7.96 19.49
C SER A 24 -0.22 7.75 18.38
N ILE A 25 0.12 8.03 17.13
CA ILE A 25 -0.78 7.89 15.98
C ILE A 25 -0.14 6.91 14.99
N PRO A 26 -0.82 5.84 14.57
CA PRO A 26 -0.35 4.97 13.50
C PRO A 26 0.00 5.80 12.25
N LYS A 27 1.11 5.50 11.56
CA LYS A 27 1.47 6.24 10.33
C LYS A 27 0.38 6.12 9.26
N GLU A 28 -0.33 5.02 9.25
CA GLU A 28 -1.44 4.74 8.35
C GLU A 28 -2.69 5.59 8.64
N MET A 29 -2.73 6.22 9.83
CA MET A 29 -3.77 7.18 10.26
C MET A 29 -3.36 8.64 10.07
N LEU A 30 -2.18 8.91 9.53
CA LEU A 30 -1.80 10.28 9.16
C LEU A 30 -2.71 10.75 8.01
N PRO A 31 -3.39 11.90 8.17
CA PRO A 31 -4.37 12.34 7.18
C PRO A 31 -3.70 12.95 5.95
N ILE A 32 -4.13 12.52 4.78
CA ILE A 32 -3.92 13.25 3.54
C ILE A 32 -5.18 14.10 3.33
N VAL A 33 -5.03 15.40 3.50
CA VAL A 33 -6.10 16.39 3.62
C VAL A 33 -6.95 16.11 4.87
N ASP A 34 -8.04 15.37 4.74
CA ASP A 34 -9.01 15.04 5.79
C ASP A 34 -9.30 13.54 5.92
N ARG A 35 -8.56 12.69 5.19
CA ARG A 35 -8.76 11.24 5.15
C ARG A 35 -7.47 10.50 5.53
N PRO A 36 -7.53 9.51 6.43
CA PRO A 36 -6.36 8.69 6.76
C PRO A 36 -5.78 7.96 5.54
N THR A 37 -4.45 7.83 5.49
CA THR A 37 -3.74 7.14 4.39
C THR A 37 -4.32 5.75 4.10
N ILE A 38 -4.65 4.98 5.14
CA ILE A 38 -5.17 3.60 4.98
C ILE A 38 -6.54 3.56 4.31
N GLU A 39 -7.36 4.61 4.42
CA GLU A 39 -8.67 4.69 3.76
C GLU A 39 -8.53 4.64 2.24
N TYR A 40 -7.54 5.37 1.67
CA TYR A 40 -7.23 5.32 0.23
C TYR A 40 -6.86 3.90 -0.22
N VAL A 41 -6.09 3.17 0.61
CA VAL A 41 -5.65 1.80 0.30
C VAL A 41 -6.82 0.81 0.33
N VAL A 42 -7.71 0.94 1.32
CA VAL A 42 -8.93 0.11 1.41
C VAL A 42 -9.88 0.41 0.23
N GLU A 43 -10.10 1.69 -0.08
CA GLU A 43 -10.92 2.07 -1.24
C GLU A 43 -10.36 1.55 -2.57
N GLU A 44 -9.04 1.56 -2.75
CA GLU A 44 -8.41 0.98 -3.93
C GLU A 44 -8.75 -0.50 -4.07
N ALA A 45 -8.62 -1.28 -2.99
CA ALA A 45 -9.00 -2.69 -3.00
C ALA A 45 -10.48 -2.89 -3.37
N VAL A 46 -11.37 -2.08 -2.79
CA VAL A 46 -12.83 -2.12 -3.07
C VAL A 46 -13.11 -1.76 -4.54
N ARG A 47 -12.48 -0.71 -5.07
CA ARG A 47 -12.62 -0.31 -6.49
C ARG A 47 -12.07 -1.36 -7.45
N ALA A 48 -11.09 -2.16 -7.03
CA ALA A 48 -10.62 -3.32 -7.78
C ALA A 48 -11.53 -4.55 -7.67
N GLY A 49 -12.63 -4.48 -6.88
CA GLY A 49 -13.60 -5.55 -6.70
C GLY A 49 -13.30 -6.49 -5.53
N ILE A 50 -12.37 -6.13 -4.63
CA ILE A 50 -12.00 -6.91 -3.45
C ILE A 50 -12.69 -6.32 -2.22
N ARG A 51 -13.51 -7.11 -1.53
CA ARG A 51 -14.21 -6.68 -0.32
C ARG A 51 -13.81 -7.43 0.95
N ASP A 52 -13.20 -8.62 0.84
CA ASP A 52 -12.65 -9.38 1.96
C ASP A 52 -11.22 -8.89 2.22
N ILE A 53 -11.05 -8.05 3.25
CA ILE A 53 -9.79 -7.35 3.53
C ILE A 53 -9.29 -7.73 4.93
N LEU A 54 -8.07 -8.26 5.00
CA LEU A 54 -7.37 -8.52 6.25
C LEU A 54 -6.31 -7.44 6.50
N VAL A 55 -6.49 -6.66 7.54
CA VAL A 55 -5.46 -5.73 8.02
C VAL A 55 -4.60 -6.44 9.07
N VAL A 56 -3.30 -6.55 8.78
CA VAL A 56 -2.31 -7.09 9.70
C VAL A 56 -1.74 -5.94 10.51
N ASN A 57 -2.28 -5.73 11.71
CA ASN A 57 -1.90 -4.62 12.58
C ASN A 57 -0.90 -5.03 13.67
N GLY A 58 -0.32 -4.05 14.37
CA GLY A 58 0.58 -4.20 15.49
C GLY A 58 -0.02 -3.67 16.80
N ARG A 59 0.81 -3.67 17.84
CA ARG A 59 0.44 -3.04 19.11
C ARG A 59 0.22 -1.52 18.92
N GLY A 60 -0.85 -0.98 19.53
CA GLY A 60 -1.14 0.46 19.48
C GLY A 60 -1.79 0.93 18.17
N LYS A 61 -2.32 0.02 17.35
CA LYS A 61 -2.97 0.31 16.07
C LYS A 61 -4.51 0.36 16.16
N GLY A 62 -5.10 0.41 17.38
CA GLY A 62 -6.54 0.53 17.60
C GLY A 62 -7.22 1.61 16.75
N PRO A 63 -6.65 2.82 16.57
CA PRO A 63 -7.27 3.84 15.73
C PRO A 63 -7.54 3.42 14.28
N ILE A 64 -6.86 2.39 13.75
CA ILE A 64 -7.18 1.84 12.42
C ILE A 64 -8.49 1.02 12.48
N GLU A 65 -8.69 0.26 13.55
CA GLU A 65 -9.91 -0.52 13.80
C GLU A 65 -11.08 0.45 14.00
N ASP A 66 -10.93 1.41 14.91
CA ASP A 66 -11.94 2.42 15.24
C ASP A 66 -12.40 3.23 14.00
N HIS A 67 -11.49 3.47 13.03
CA HIS A 67 -11.80 4.23 11.82
C HIS A 67 -12.82 3.54 10.91
N PHE A 68 -12.80 2.22 10.84
CA PHE A 68 -13.71 1.43 10.00
C PHE A 68 -14.89 0.86 10.76
N ASP A 69 -14.98 1.10 12.08
CA ASP A 69 -16.12 0.71 12.90
C ASP A 69 -17.20 1.81 12.96
N ARG A 70 -18.40 1.43 13.37
CA ARG A 70 -19.49 2.38 13.66
C ARG A 70 -19.19 3.12 14.96
N GLU A 71 -19.47 4.44 14.95
CA GLU A 71 -19.37 5.30 16.14
C GLU A 71 -20.74 5.88 16.47
N PRO A 72 -21.61 5.12 17.19
CA PRO A 72 -23.01 5.51 17.42
C PRO A 72 -23.19 6.85 18.14
N GLU A 73 -22.26 7.21 19.05
CA GLU A 73 -22.33 8.48 19.78
C GLU A 73 -22.08 9.67 18.84
N LEU A 74 -21.07 9.57 17.98
CA LEU A 74 -20.78 10.59 16.95
C LEU A 74 -21.95 10.70 15.96
N GLU A 75 -22.46 9.57 15.49
CA GLU A 75 -23.58 9.50 14.56
C GLU A 75 -24.81 10.21 15.13
N ALA A 76 -25.18 9.93 16.38
CA ALA A 76 -26.30 10.59 17.07
C ALA A 76 -26.10 12.11 17.19
N VAL A 77 -24.88 12.56 17.47
CA VAL A 77 -24.54 14.00 17.52
C VAL A 77 -24.67 14.65 16.15
N LEU A 78 -24.19 14.00 15.07
CA LEU A 78 -24.31 14.54 13.71
C LEU A 78 -25.77 14.61 13.27
N GLU A 79 -26.56 13.60 13.55
CA GLU A 79 -28.01 13.57 13.27
C GLU A 79 -28.74 14.70 14.00
N HIS A 80 -28.51 14.83 15.32
CA HIS A 80 -29.13 15.89 16.11
C HIS A 80 -28.77 17.30 15.61
N LYS A 81 -27.55 17.48 15.11
CA LYS A 81 -27.08 18.76 14.52
C LYS A 81 -27.51 18.97 13.06
N GLY A 82 -28.24 18.03 12.45
CA GLY A 82 -28.65 18.09 11.05
C GLY A 82 -27.50 18.00 10.04
N LYS A 83 -26.33 17.45 10.44
CA LYS A 83 -25.15 17.30 9.58
C LYS A 83 -25.21 15.99 8.80
N HIS A 84 -26.25 15.85 7.97
CA HIS A 84 -26.57 14.58 7.30
C HIS A 84 -25.50 14.11 6.31
N ASP A 85 -24.77 15.01 5.65
CA ASP A 85 -23.72 14.62 4.70
C ASP A 85 -22.50 14.02 5.44
N LEU A 86 -22.08 14.62 6.56
CA LEU A 86 -21.03 14.06 7.40
C LEU A 86 -21.46 12.74 8.04
N LEU A 87 -22.74 12.63 8.46
CA LEU A 87 -23.28 11.38 8.98
C LEU A 87 -23.18 10.25 7.96
N LYS A 88 -23.57 10.50 6.71
CA LYS A 88 -23.45 9.52 5.63
C LYS A 88 -22.00 9.13 5.35
N GLN A 89 -21.07 10.09 5.37
CA GLN A 89 -19.65 9.81 5.18
C GLN A 89 -19.11 8.87 6.28
N VAL A 90 -19.39 9.17 7.55
CA VAL A 90 -18.95 8.33 8.67
C VAL A 90 -19.56 6.93 8.59
N GLN A 91 -20.85 6.81 8.29
CA GLN A 91 -21.52 5.51 8.15
C GLN A 91 -20.99 4.68 6.97
N ALA A 92 -20.66 5.33 5.86
CA ALA A 92 -20.16 4.67 4.66
C ALA A 92 -18.80 3.98 4.88
N LEU A 93 -17.99 4.45 5.84
CA LEU A 93 -16.71 3.82 6.18
C LEU A 93 -16.89 2.41 6.74
N ALA A 94 -17.88 2.21 7.62
CA ALA A 94 -18.15 0.90 8.21
C ALA A 94 -18.74 -0.10 7.19
N ASP A 95 -19.38 0.39 6.13
CA ASP A 95 -19.99 -0.42 5.08
C ASP A 95 -19.07 -0.59 3.85
N LEU A 96 -17.85 -0.04 3.89
CA LEU A 96 -16.93 0.04 2.75
C LEU A 96 -16.48 -1.35 2.28
N ALA A 97 -16.11 -2.23 3.22
CA ALA A 97 -15.63 -3.59 2.97
C ALA A 97 -15.86 -4.50 4.18
N ASP A 98 -15.67 -5.81 4.01
CA ASP A 98 -15.62 -6.78 5.09
C ASP A 98 -14.18 -6.79 5.64
N ILE A 99 -13.90 -5.95 6.65
CA ILE A 99 -12.54 -5.75 7.17
C ILE A 99 -12.32 -6.62 8.40
N HIS A 100 -11.28 -7.42 8.35
CA HIS A 100 -10.81 -8.28 9.43
C HIS A 100 -9.47 -7.79 9.96
N PHE A 101 -9.21 -7.99 11.25
CA PHE A 101 -7.97 -7.59 11.88
C PHE A 101 -7.25 -8.79 12.49
N VAL A 102 -5.95 -8.89 12.23
CA VAL A 102 -5.08 -9.86 12.89
C VAL A 102 -3.83 -9.16 13.39
N ARG A 103 -3.31 -9.60 14.52
CA ARG A 103 -2.14 -8.98 15.11
C ARG A 103 -0.84 -9.68 14.70
N GLN A 104 0.09 -8.91 14.16
CA GLN A 104 1.49 -9.29 14.11
C GLN A 104 2.10 -9.04 15.51
N HIS A 105 2.38 -10.11 16.25
CA HIS A 105 2.85 -10.00 17.64
C HIS A 105 4.23 -9.36 17.75
N GLU A 106 5.12 -9.67 16.81
CA GLU A 106 6.49 -9.17 16.72
C GLU A 106 6.71 -8.56 15.33
N PRO A 107 7.32 -7.36 15.23
CA PRO A 107 7.54 -6.68 13.96
C PRO A 107 8.76 -7.26 13.21
N LEU A 108 8.65 -8.52 12.76
CA LEU A 108 9.72 -9.27 12.10
C LEU A 108 9.83 -9.02 10.59
N GLY A 109 9.24 -7.95 10.08
CA GLY A 109 9.31 -7.56 8.68
C GLY A 109 8.04 -7.81 7.86
N LEU A 110 8.07 -7.38 6.60
CA LEU A 110 6.93 -7.45 5.68
C LEU A 110 6.55 -8.90 5.33
N GLY A 111 7.53 -9.76 5.08
CA GLY A 111 7.29 -11.17 4.81
C GLY A 111 6.57 -11.85 5.98
N HIS A 112 6.98 -11.55 7.22
CA HIS A 112 6.28 -12.06 8.40
C HIS A 112 4.86 -11.53 8.50
N ALA A 113 4.61 -10.24 8.22
CA ALA A 113 3.25 -9.69 8.21
C ALA A 113 2.35 -10.44 7.21
N VAL A 114 2.86 -10.74 6.01
CA VAL A 114 2.13 -11.54 5.01
C VAL A 114 1.92 -12.97 5.50
N SER A 115 2.90 -13.62 6.14
CA SER A 115 2.78 -14.99 6.64
C SER A 115 1.67 -15.15 7.69
N VAL A 116 1.42 -14.11 8.51
CA VAL A 116 0.33 -14.07 9.50
C VAL A 116 -1.05 -14.20 8.84
N ALA A 117 -1.18 -13.78 7.58
CA ALA A 117 -2.44 -13.85 6.83
C ALA A 117 -2.78 -15.26 6.31
N ARG A 118 -1.87 -16.24 6.39
CA ARG A 118 -2.02 -17.58 5.79
C ARG A 118 -3.36 -18.26 6.10
N GLN A 119 -3.80 -18.23 7.35
CA GLN A 119 -5.04 -18.90 7.75
C GLN A 119 -6.29 -18.22 7.17
N HIS A 120 -6.30 -16.91 7.04
CA HIS A 120 -7.38 -16.15 6.45
C HIS A 120 -7.42 -16.33 4.93
N VAL A 121 -6.28 -16.28 4.28
CA VAL A 121 -6.13 -16.43 2.83
C VAL A 121 -6.44 -17.86 2.38
N GLY A 122 -5.92 -18.86 3.10
CA GLY A 122 -6.02 -20.27 2.71
C GLY A 122 -5.25 -20.56 1.42
N ASN A 123 -5.89 -21.26 0.49
CA ASN A 123 -5.32 -21.64 -0.81
C ASN A 123 -5.79 -20.73 -1.96
N GLU A 124 -6.20 -19.51 -1.67
CA GLU A 124 -6.65 -18.56 -2.68
C GLU A 124 -5.52 -17.60 -3.07
N SER A 125 -5.57 -17.08 -4.30
CA SER A 125 -4.75 -15.93 -4.70
C SER A 125 -5.29 -14.67 -4.04
N PHE A 126 -4.40 -13.76 -3.65
CA PHE A 126 -4.75 -12.57 -2.88
C PHE A 126 -3.89 -11.38 -3.28
N ALA A 127 -4.41 -10.19 -3.04
CA ALA A 127 -3.65 -8.95 -3.18
C ALA A 127 -2.92 -8.59 -1.87
N VAL A 128 -1.76 -7.97 -1.97
CA VAL A 128 -1.09 -7.29 -0.84
C VAL A 128 -0.93 -5.83 -1.19
N LEU A 129 -1.43 -4.95 -0.33
CA LEU A 129 -1.34 -3.50 -0.48
C LEU A 129 -0.68 -2.92 0.77
N LEU A 130 0.45 -2.22 0.62
CA LEU A 130 1.08 -1.57 1.76
C LEU A 130 0.24 -0.38 2.22
N GLY A 131 0.00 -0.30 3.54
CA GLY A 131 -0.93 0.66 4.14
C GLY A 131 -0.49 2.12 4.10
N ASP A 132 0.75 2.41 3.71
CA ASP A 132 1.33 3.73 3.54
C ASP A 132 1.71 4.07 2.08
N ASP A 133 1.30 3.24 1.14
CA ASP A 133 1.57 3.44 -0.29
C ASP A 133 0.24 3.76 -1.00
N VAL A 134 0.02 5.03 -1.33
CA VAL A 134 -1.26 5.53 -1.86
C VAL A 134 -1.22 5.56 -3.38
N MET A 135 -2.23 4.96 -4.01
CA MET A 135 -2.46 5.02 -5.45
C MET A 135 -3.70 5.87 -5.76
N VAL A 136 -3.57 6.80 -6.70
CA VAL A 136 -4.65 7.72 -7.13
C VAL A 136 -4.99 7.54 -8.60
N ASP A 137 -4.97 6.30 -9.06
CA ASP A 137 -5.21 5.89 -10.44
C ASP A 137 -6.58 5.21 -10.65
N ASP A 138 -7.51 5.42 -9.71
CA ASP A 138 -8.82 4.75 -9.66
C ASP A 138 -8.70 3.21 -9.66
N ALA A 139 -7.71 2.67 -8.96
CA ALA A 139 -7.37 1.25 -8.92
C ALA A 139 -7.02 0.60 -10.27
N ALA A 140 -6.61 1.40 -11.26
CA ALA A 140 -6.28 0.89 -12.60
C ALA A 140 -5.09 -0.06 -12.58
N LEU A 141 -4.06 0.26 -11.79
CA LEU A 141 -2.90 -0.63 -11.61
C LEU A 141 -3.32 -1.96 -11.01
N LEU A 142 -4.03 -1.95 -9.88
CA LEU A 142 -4.43 -3.19 -9.20
C LEU A 142 -5.35 -4.05 -10.07
N ARG A 143 -6.33 -3.45 -10.77
CA ARG A 143 -7.16 -4.18 -11.75
C ARG A 143 -6.33 -4.81 -12.86
N SER A 144 -5.39 -4.07 -13.43
CA SER A 144 -4.47 -4.58 -14.47
C SER A 144 -3.62 -5.75 -13.94
N MET A 145 -3.12 -5.66 -12.71
CA MET A 145 -2.36 -6.75 -12.08
C MET A 145 -3.21 -8.01 -11.89
N ILE A 146 -4.47 -7.87 -11.48
CA ILE A 146 -5.42 -8.98 -11.33
C ILE A 146 -5.71 -9.62 -12.70
N GLU A 147 -5.93 -8.82 -13.74
CA GLU A 147 -6.13 -9.33 -15.12
C GLU A 147 -4.92 -10.10 -15.63
N ILE A 148 -3.71 -9.61 -15.36
CA ILE A 148 -2.46 -10.31 -15.70
C ILE A 148 -2.36 -11.61 -14.92
N HIS A 149 -2.64 -11.59 -13.61
CA HIS A 149 -2.67 -12.78 -12.77
C HIS A 149 -3.62 -13.85 -13.32
N ASP A 150 -4.85 -13.46 -13.66
CA ASP A 150 -5.87 -14.36 -14.18
C ASP A 150 -5.47 -14.93 -15.56
N ARG A 151 -4.81 -14.15 -16.41
CA ARG A 151 -4.34 -14.56 -17.73
C ARG A 151 -3.12 -15.48 -17.67
N GLU A 152 -2.09 -15.05 -16.93
CA GLU A 152 -0.79 -15.74 -16.88
C GLU A 152 -0.74 -16.86 -15.83
N GLN A 153 -1.74 -16.93 -14.92
CA GLN A 153 -1.77 -17.84 -13.77
C GLN A 153 -0.48 -17.73 -12.92
N ALA A 154 0.01 -16.50 -12.73
CA ALA A 154 1.28 -16.18 -12.10
C ALA A 154 1.10 -15.13 -10.99
N SER A 155 2.00 -15.08 -10.02
CA SER A 155 2.09 -13.96 -9.09
C SER A 155 2.52 -12.70 -9.86
N VAL A 156 1.98 -11.54 -9.46
CA VAL A 156 2.27 -10.25 -10.12
C VAL A 156 2.75 -9.24 -9.08
N VAL A 157 3.81 -8.51 -9.40
CA VAL A 157 4.33 -7.40 -8.58
C VAL A 157 4.28 -6.09 -9.36
N ALA A 158 3.99 -4.99 -8.68
CA ALA A 158 4.07 -3.66 -9.29
C ALA A 158 5.52 -3.20 -9.38
N LEU A 159 5.90 -2.64 -10.53
CA LEU A 159 7.23 -2.11 -10.81
C LEU A 159 7.16 -0.63 -11.13
N LEU A 160 8.06 0.15 -10.53
CA LEU A 160 8.27 1.56 -10.82
C LEU A 160 9.72 1.79 -11.20
N GLU A 161 9.94 2.51 -12.28
CA GLU A 161 11.28 2.98 -12.62
C GLU A 161 11.64 4.16 -11.72
N VAL A 162 12.77 4.05 -11.02
CA VAL A 162 13.26 5.07 -10.07
C VAL A 162 14.64 5.55 -10.50
N GLU A 163 15.07 6.70 -9.94
CA GLU A 163 16.44 7.15 -10.16
C GLU A 163 17.45 6.15 -9.55
N PRO A 164 18.62 5.97 -10.17
CA PRO A 164 19.58 4.94 -9.74
C PRO A 164 20.02 5.04 -8.28
N ASP A 165 20.06 6.22 -7.69
CA ASP A 165 20.41 6.45 -6.29
C ASP A 165 19.27 6.14 -5.31
N GLU A 166 18.04 6.10 -5.78
CA GLU A 166 16.85 5.78 -4.99
C GLU A 166 16.62 4.27 -4.85
N ILE A 167 17.20 3.44 -5.73
CA ILE A 167 16.92 1.99 -5.79
C ILE A 167 17.23 1.26 -4.48
N SER A 168 18.19 1.75 -3.70
CA SER A 168 18.58 1.18 -2.41
C SER A 168 17.49 1.27 -1.32
N ALA A 169 16.39 1.98 -1.58
CA ALA A 169 15.25 2.03 -0.68
C ALA A 169 14.25 0.88 -0.90
N TYR A 170 14.34 0.15 -2.04
CA TYR A 170 13.35 -0.81 -2.52
C TYR A 170 13.96 -2.17 -2.84
N GLY A 171 13.10 -3.17 -3.00
CA GLY A 171 13.45 -4.38 -3.73
C GLY A 171 13.68 -4.03 -5.21
N CYS A 172 14.74 -4.55 -5.82
CA CYS A 172 15.08 -4.29 -7.22
C CYS A 172 14.89 -5.56 -8.06
N ALA A 173 14.17 -5.46 -9.19
CA ALA A 173 13.85 -6.59 -10.05
C ALA A 173 14.71 -6.60 -11.32
N GLU A 174 15.28 -7.76 -11.63
CA GLU A 174 15.78 -8.07 -12.97
C GLU A 174 14.65 -8.65 -13.80
N VAL A 175 14.43 -8.14 -14.99
CA VAL A 175 13.26 -8.50 -15.78
C VAL A 175 13.57 -8.77 -17.25
N GLU A 176 12.68 -9.55 -17.89
CA GLU A 176 12.64 -9.70 -19.36
C GLU A 176 11.28 -9.24 -19.89
N PRO A 177 11.21 -8.51 -21.00
CA PRO A 177 9.96 -8.06 -21.58
C PRO A 177 9.06 -9.24 -21.99
N ILE A 178 7.75 -9.11 -21.72
CA ILE A 178 6.71 -9.99 -22.27
C ILE A 178 5.91 -9.21 -23.33
N ASP A 179 5.20 -8.15 -22.87
CA ASP A 179 4.38 -7.31 -23.73
C ASP A 179 4.13 -5.95 -23.09
N GLY A 180 4.48 -4.86 -23.78
CA GLY A 180 4.30 -3.49 -23.29
C GLY A 180 4.96 -3.27 -21.93
N ASP A 181 4.13 -2.99 -20.91
CA ASP A 181 4.57 -2.76 -19.53
C ASP A 181 4.52 -4.03 -18.67
N VAL A 182 4.45 -5.21 -19.28
CA VAL A 182 4.42 -6.51 -18.62
C VAL A 182 5.76 -7.21 -18.82
N PHE A 183 6.36 -7.66 -17.76
CA PHE A 183 7.69 -8.25 -17.72
C PHE A 183 7.69 -9.57 -16.97
N ARG A 184 8.57 -10.49 -17.32
CA ARG A 184 8.88 -11.68 -16.53
C ARG A 184 10.03 -11.33 -15.57
N LEU A 185 9.86 -11.59 -14.28
CA LEU A 185 10.94 -11.47 -13.31
C LEU A 185 11.95 -12.61 -13.49
N ARG A 186 13.24 -12.28 -13.44
CA ARG A 186 14.36 -13.22 -13.48
C ARG A 186 14.99 -13.37 -12.09
N SER A 187 15.16 -12.24 -11.42
CA SER A 187 15.65 -12.18 -10.06
C SER A 187 15.09 -10.97 -9.34
N VAL A 188 15.19 -10.97 -8.03
CA VAL A 188 14.84 -9.81 -7.19
C VAL A 188 15.82 -9.75 -6.02
N VAL A 189 16.27 -8.53 -5.68
CA VAL A 189 17.23 -8.28 -4.59
C VAL A 189 16.68 -7.18 -3.69
N GLU A 190 16.62 -7.42 -2.38
CA GLU A 190 16.16 -6.44 -1.40
C GLU A 190 17.23 -5.38 -1.13
N LYS A 191 16.89 -4.12 -1.37
CA LYS A 191 17.71 -2.94 -1.07
C LYS A 191 19.18 -3.07 -1.50
N PRO A 192 19.45 -3.37 -2.77
CA PRO A 192 20.81 -3.47 -3.26
C PRO A 192 21.51 -2.11 -3.15
N LYS A 193 22.83 -2.13 -3.13
CA LYS A 193 23.58 -0.91 -3.39
C LYS A 193 23.37 -0.49 -4.84
N PRO A 194 23.41 0.81 -5.19
CA PRO A 194 23.22 1.25 -6.57
C PRO A 194 24.13 0.55 -7.59
N GLU A 195 25.39 0.29 -7.20
CA GLU A 195 26.38 -0.41 -8.05
C GLU A 195 26.10 -1.91 -8.25
N ASP A 196 25.32 -2.53 -7.34
CA ASP A 196 24.97 -3.96 -7.37
C ASP A 196 23.54 -4.19 -7.87
N ALA A 197 22.79 -3.12 -8.14
CA ALA A 197 21.39 -3.21 -8.56
C ALA A 197 21.28 -3.80 -9.99
N PRO A 198 20.46 -4.85 -10.20
CA PRO A 198 20.32 -5.48 -11.51
C PRO A 198 19.59 -4.58 -12.52
N SER A 199 18.88 -3.57 -12.06
CA SER A 199 18.14 -2.58 -12.87
C SER A 199 17.78 -1.35 -12.02
N ASN A 200 16.97 -0.44 -12.56
CA ASN A 200 16.33 0.65 -11.85
C ASN A 200 14.82 0.41 -11.61
N LEU A 201 14.34 -0.83 -11.75
CA LEU A 201 12.95 -1.21 -11.55
C LEU A 201 12.72 -1.63 -10.08
N ALA A 202 12.14 -0.71 -9.33
CA ALA A 202 11.77 -0.91 -7.93
C ALA A 202 10.47 -1.71 -7.81
N VAL A 203 10.46 -2.70 -6.90
CA VAL A 203 9.25 -3.42 -6.51
C VAL A 203 8.49 -2.55 -5.51
N ILE A 204 7.27 -2.19 -5.85
CA ILE A 204 6.44 -1.26 -5.09
C ILE A 204 5.36 -2.01 -4.31
N GLY A 205 4.77 -1.37 -3.35
CA GLY A 205 3.82 -1.89 -2.35
C GLY A 205 2.49 -2.46 -2.88
N ARG A 206 2.46 -3.00 -4.10
CA ARG A 206 1.31 -3.69 -4.69
C ARG A 206 1.73 -5.04 -5.25
N TYR A 207 1.03 -6.08 -4.78
CA TYR A 207 1.29 -7.47 -5.17
C TYR A 207 -0.04 -8.19 -5.39
N VAL A 208 -0.07 -9.11 -6.34
CA VAL A 208 -1.08 -10.18 -6.46
C VAL A 208 -0.33 -11.49 -6.36
N LEU A 209 -0.56 -12.23 -5.30
CA LEU A 209 0.26 -13.40 -4.96
C LEU A 209 -0.57 -14.69 -5.03
N ARG A 210 0.05 -15.74 -5.52
CA ARG A 210 -0.45 -17.12 -5.40
C ARG A 210 -0.10 -17.69 -4.02
N PRO A 211 -0.87 -18.66 -3.51
CA PRO A 211 -0.64 -19.22 -2.17
C PRO A 211 0.73 -19.88 -1.97
N GLY A 212 1.44 -20.25 -3.05
CA GLY A 212 2.83 -20.73 -3.00
C GLY A 212 3.81 -19.77 -2.31
N ILE A 213 3.47 -18.50 -2.19
CA ILE A 213 4.27 -17.52 -1.44
C ILE A 213 4.42 -17.90 0.04
N PHE A 214 3.42 -18.55 0.64
CA PHE A 214 3.49 -18.96 2.04
C PHE A 214 4.54 -20.03 2.28
N ASP A 215 4.70 -20.97 1.35
CA ASP A 215 5.76 -22.00 1.44
C ASP A 215 7.14 -21.39 1.17
N ALA A 216 7.23 -20.37 0.33
CA ALA A 216 8.46 -19.61 0.13
C ALA A 216 8.82 -18.81 1.40
N LEU A 217 7.85 -18.19 2.08
CA LEU A 217 8.04 -17.47 3.34
C LEU A 217 8.56 -18.38 4.47
N ASP A 218 8.17 -19.65 4.50
CA ASP A 218 8.66 -20.63 5.49
C ASP A 218 10.14 -21.01 5.28
N ARG A 219 10.72 -20.70 4.11
CA ARG A 219 12.08 -21.09 3.70
C ARG A 219 13.09 -19.95 3.73
N ILE A 220 12.65 -18.72 3.98
CA ILE A 220 13.56 -17.58 4.11
C ILE A 220 14.06 -17.44 5.54
N GLU A 221 15.26 -16.89 5.66
CA GLU A 221 15.84 -16.45 6.92
C GLU A 221 15.80 -14.92 7.04
N PRO A 222 15.96 -14.34 8.24
CA PRO A 222 16.06 -12.90 8.40
C PRO A 222 17.18 -12.31 7.53
N GLY A 223 16.81 -11.41 6.62
CA GLY A 223 17.70 -10.75 5.68
C GLY A 223 18.11 -9.35 6.12
N ALA A 224 17.99 -8.37 5.23
CA ALA A 224 18.34 -6.97 5.49
C ALA A 224 17.60 -6.43 6.72
N GLY A 225 18.35 -5.85 7.67
CA GLY A 225 17.81 -5.33 8.91
C GLY A 225 17.36 -6.37 9.94
N GLY A 226 17.62 -7.66 9.71
CA GLY A 226 17.16 -8.76 10.58
C GLY A 226 15.67 -9.09 10.41
N GLU A 227 15.08 -8.66 9.30
CA GLU A 227 13.66 -8.83 8.98
C GLU A 227 13.44 -9.95 7.95
N LEU A 228 12.30 -10.62 8.02
CA LEU A 228 11.80 -11.51 6.98
C LEU A 228 11.22 -10.66 5.84
N GLN A 229 11.94 -10.57 4.74
CA GLN A 229 11.57 -9.72 3.62
C GLN A 229 10.67 -10.47 2.63
N LEU A 230 9.59 -9.81 2.18
CA LEU A 230 8.72 -10.38 1.14
C LEU A 230 9.48 -10.54 -0.19
N THR A 231 10.40 -9.64 -0.48
CA THR A 231 11.29 -9.70 -1.65
C THR A 231 12.13 -10.98 -1.67
N ASP A 232 12.67 -11.40 -0.51
CA ASP A 232 13.44 -12.65 -0.42
C ASP A 232 12.55 -13.87 -0.67
N ALA A 233 11.32 -13.86 -0.15
CA ALA A 233 10.35 -14.92 -0.43
C ALA A 233 9.95 -14.97 -1.92
N ILE A 234 9.80 -13.83 -2.58
CA ILE A 234 9.58 -13.78 -4.04
C ILE A 234 10.80 -14.37 -4.77
N GLY A 235 12.02 -14.09 -4.30
CA GLY A 235 13.24 -14.69 -4.85
C GLY A 235 13.27 -16.22 -4.73
N VAL A 236 12.74 -16.78 -3.65
CA VAL A 236 12.56 -18.23 -3.49
C VAL A 236 11.46 -18.75 -4.43
N LEU A 237 10.32 -18.05 -4.51
CA LEU A 237 9.19 -18.41 -5.36
C LEU A 237 9.55 -18.45 -6.85
N LEU A 238 10.42 -17.57 -7.32
CA LEU A 238 10.92 -17.51 -8.70
C LEU A 238 11.60 -18.81 -9.18
N ARG A 239 12.07 -19.66 -8.25
CA ARG A 239 12.68 -20.95 -8.59
C ARG A 239 11.64 -22.02 -8.97
N GLU A 240 10.40 -21.82 -8.60
CA GLU A 240 9.31 -22.81 -8.71
C GLU A 240 8.14 -22.31 -9.56
N GLU A 241 7.89 -21.00 -9.56
CA GLU A 241 6.77 -20.40 -10.25
C GLU A 241 7.19 -19.17 -11.08
N MET A 242 6.42 -18.88 -12.10
CA MET A 242 6.54 -17.61 -12.83
C MET A 242 6.04 -16.46 -11.96
N VAL A 243 6.82 -15.39 -11.89
CA VAL A 243 6.39 -14.10 -11.35
C VAL A 243 6.48 -13.04 -12.43
N VAL A 244 5.45 -12.23 -12.55
CA VAL A 244 5.31 -11.19 -13.56
C VAL A 244 5.41 -9.80 -12.90
N GLY A 245 6.07 -8.88 -13.56
CA GLY A 245 6.10 -7.46 -13.19
C GLY A 245 5.14 -6.66 -14.05
N ARG A 246 4.33 -5.80 -13.44
CA ARG A 246 3.53 -4.78 -14.13
C ARG A 246 4.13 -3.40 -13.85
N ARG A 247 4.77 -2.79 -14.86
CA ARG A 247 5.32 -1.44 -14.72
C ARG A 247 4.21 -0.39 -14.84
N PHE A 248 4.30 0.63 -13.98
CA PHE A 248 3.49 1.84 -14.03
C PHE A 248 4.38 3.08 -13.89
N THR A 249 3.86 4.27 -14.18
CA THR A 249 4.68 5.49 -14.29
C THR A 249 4.17 6.66 -13.45
N HIS A 250 2.94 6.60 -12.90
CA HIS A 250 2.32 7.72 -12.19
C HIS A 250 1.24 7.26 -11.21
N GLY A 251 0.75 8.20 -10.42
CA GLY A 251 -0.38 7.96 -9.50
C GLY A 251 0.00 7.41 -8.14
N ARG A 252 1.30 7.32 -7.79
CA ARG A 252 1.79 6.82 -6.52
C ARG A 252 2.34 7.91 -5.63
N TYR A 253 2.00 7.83 -4.33
CA TYR A 253 2.62 8.59 -3.26
C TYR A 253 3.06 7.65 -2.13
N ASP A 254 4.37 7.67 -1.80
CA ASP A 254 4.90 6.98 -0.63
C ASP A 254 4.64 7.82 0.64
N ALA A 255 3.44 7.64 1.22
CA ALA A 255 3.08 8.35 2.45
C ALA A 255 3.95 7.94 3.67
N GLY A 256 4.82 6.93 3.54
CA GLY A 256 5.87 6.60 4.49
C GLY A 256 7.09 7.54 4.42
N MET A 257 7.19 8.39 3.39
CA MET A 257 8.22 9.40 3.18
C MET A 257 7.68 10.80 3.39
N LYS A 258 8.39 11.64 4.19
CA LYS A 258 7.90 12.99 4.57
C LYS A 258 7.62 13.89 3.37
N VAL A 259 8.50 13.86 2.35
CA VAL A 259 8.36 14.73 1.18
C VAL A 259 7.18 14.28 0.32
N ASP A 260 7.03 12.98 0.07
CA ASP A 260 5.92 12.45 -0.70
C ASP A 260 4.58 12.59 0.03
N PHE A 261 4.57 12.44 1.36
CA PHE A 261 3.41 12.73 2.19
C PHE A 261 2.95 14.20 2.05
N LEU A 262 3.89 15.15 2.04
CA LEU A 262 3.56 16.57 1.81
C LEU A 262 3.09 16.81 0.38
N ARG A 263 3.71 16.14 -0.61
CA ARG A 263 3.29 16.21 -2.01
C ARG A 263 1.86 15.67 -2.18
N ALA A 264 1.56 14.49 -1.61
CA ALA A 264 0.21 13.92 -1.64
C ALA A 264 -0.82 14.88 -1.04
N ASN A 265 -0.54 15.49 0.11
CA ASN A 265 -1.43 16.48 0.71
C ASN A 265 -1.67 17.67 -0.20
N LEU A 266 -0.63 18.17 -0.86
CA LEU A 266 -0.72 19.33 -1.71
C LEU A 266 -1.51 19.02 -3.00
N GLU A 267 -1.14 17.96 -3.70
CA GLU A 267 -1.75 17.61 -4.99
C GLU A 267 -3.20 17.16 -4.83
N LEU A 268 -3.50 16.32 -3.82
CA LEU A 268 -4.89 15.91 -3.55
C LEU A 268 -5.78 17.05 -3.02
N ALA A 269 -5.19 18.06 -2.35
CA ALA A 269 -5.95 19.26 -2.00
C ALA A 269 -6.26 20.14 -3.22
N LEU A 270 -5.35 20.18 -4.22
CA LEU A 270 -5.58 20.89 -5.48
C LEU A 270 -6.64 20.20 -6.36
N ASP A 271 -6.81 18.90 -6.23
CA ASP A 271 -7.85 18.15 -6.95
C ASP A 271 -9.27 18.32 -6.33
N ARG A 272 -9.36 18.93 -5.14
CA ARG A 272 -10.62 19.13 -4.44
C ARG A 272 -11.26 20.47 -4.78
N PRO A 273 -12.50 20.48 -5.35
CA PRO A 273 -13.18 21.73 -5.73
C PRO A 273 -13.40 22.73 -4.58
N ASP A 274 -13.52 22.24 -3.34
CA ASP A 274 -13.72 23.06 -2.14
C ASP A 274 -12.44 23.69 -1.59
N LEU A 275 -11.25 23.23 -2.02
CA LEU A 275 -9.95 23.65 -1.51
C LEU A 275 -9.03 24.24 -2.59
N ALA A 276 -9.16 23.83 -3.84
CA ALA A 276 -8.20 24.10 -4.91
C ALA A 276 -7.82 25.58 -5.01
N ALA A 277 -8.78 26.48 -5.08
CA ALA A 277 -8.53 27.91 -5.26
C ALA A 277 -7.73 28.52 -4.08
N ASP A 278 -8.05 28.14 -2.85
CA ASP A 278 -7.36 28.64 -1.65
C ASP A 278 -5.96 28.06 -1.55
N VAL A 279 -5.79 26.78 -1.92
CA VAL A 279 -4.47 26.11 -1.92
C VAL A 279 -3.58 26.69 -3.01
N GLU A 280 -4.07 26.94 -4.23
CA GLU A 280 -3.32 27.63 -5.30
C GLU A 280 -2.84 29.01 -4.84
N ALA A 281 -3.73 29.81 -4.27
CA ALA A 281 -3.38 31.14 -3.75
C ALA A 281 -2.32 31.07 -2.65
N MET A 282 -2.46 30.12 -1.73
CA MET A 282 -1.49 29.87 -0.67
C MET A 282 -0.12 29.48 -1.23
N ILE A 283 -0.03 28.60 -2.23
CA ILE A 283 1.22 28.18 -2.86
C ILE A 283 1.93 29.40 -3.46
N VAL A 284 1.20 30.20 -4.25
CA VAL A 284 1.75 31.41 -4.88
C VAL A 284 2.30 32.39 -3.84
N GLU A 285 1.56 32.58 -2.73
CA GLU A 285 2.01 33.43 -1.63
C GLU A 285 3.30 32.88 -0.99
N VAL A 286 3.36 31.59 -0.69
CA VAL A 286 4.54 30.96 -0.05
C VAL A 286 5.76 31.07 -0.95
N VAL A 287 5.62 30.73 -2.25
CA VAL A 287 6.71 30.82 -3.23
C VAL A 287 7.24 32.24 -3.30
N ARG A 288 6.35 33.25 -3.43
CA ARG A 288 6.69 34.66 -3.50
C ARG A 288 7.39 35.14 -2.21
N ARG A 289 6.84 34.80 -1.04
CA ARG A 289 7.41 35.18 0.28
C ARG A 289 8.79 34.55 0.52
N ARG A 290 9.05 33.37 -0.03
CA ARG A 290 10.33 32.65 0.08
C ARG A 290 11.34 33.04 -0.99
N GLY A 291 10.95 33.83 -2.01
CA GLY A 291 11.83 34.22 -3.12
C GLY A 291 12.25 33.04 -4.00
N LEU A 292 11.35 32.07 -4.20
CA LEU A 292 11.59 30.85 -4.98
C LEU A 292 11.14 30.98 -6.46
N ALA A 293 10.55 32.12 -6.83
CA ALA A 293 10.10 32.47 -8.18
C ALA A 293 10.55 33.92 -8.51
#